data_702755ef6b4f62a0d1900b7fc499d4b5
#
_entry.id   702755ef6b4f62a0d1900b7fc499d4b5
#
_cell.length_a   1.000
_cell.length_b   1.000
_cell.length_c   1.000
_cell.angle_alpha   90.00
_cell.angle_beta   90.00
_cell.angle_gamma   90.00
#
_symmetry.space_group_name_H-M   'P 1'
#
loop_
_entity.id
_entity.type
_entity.pdbx_description
1 polymer ?
#
loop_
_entity_poly.entity_id
_entity_poly.type
_entity_poly.pdbx_seq_one_letter_code
_entity_poly.pdbx_strand_id
1 'polypeptide(L)'
;MKKLLTSILSLGVVCSAALAAEPVITAVKVSESLDAVKADSAVWSKAKFETVTLYPQTAIEFNDKKANELTAKVKAKKAQVAALHDGKNIAVLVKWADKTKDVEQCMSSDVYTDGFAVQFAGATKKAEPLPYIGMGSSGRPVVVHLQKATAKVYEPNGNKDVAHQINRQQTGVFGKELADFDAKVAALADTDYERVFVGEGFRSLTEIKDGSVKSNSAMAHGPAGWSGSLVRPLKDEYVNLNGTVPVSIAVWDGSNMGRNGLKNLSSWVAINLEGQKANAAMVAELSTDAKGNAAKGKEAAMTNGCNGCHQLEATDAKSFMGPALHNVGGYSTAAYLRESILKPSAVVVPGYNRNAHANTPWYNIEKGKRVSTMTDFSFLDKATVEDIVAYLKTLKAEVE
;
A
#
# COMPACT_ATOMS: atom_id res chain seq x y z
N MET A 1 -70.05 -5.08 -9.90
CA MET A 1 -68.72 -4.82 -10.48
C MET A 1 -67.70 -4.87 -9.32
N LYS A 2 -67.02 -6.03 -9.18
CA LYS A 2 -66.00 -6.26 -8.14
C LYS A 2 -64.63 -5.89 -8.72
N LYS A 3 -63.95 -4.91 -8.20
CA LYS A 3 -62.55 -4.57 -8.54
C LYS A 3 -61.62 -5.48 -7.74
N LEU A 4 -60.89 -6.35 -8.45
CA LEU A 4 -59.75 -7.09 -7.90
C LEU A 4 -58.56 -6.10 -7.77
N LEU A 5 -58.08 -5.89 -6.56
CA LEU A 5 -56.76 -5.28 -6.32
C LEU A 5 -55.73 -6.41 -6.38
N THR A 6 -54.87 -6.36 -7.37
CA THR A 6 -53.69 -7.22 -7.49
C THR A 6 -52.52 -6.53 -6.77
N SER A 7 -52.17 -7.02 -5.58
CA SER A 7 -50.95 -6.58 -4.86
C SER A 7 -49.74 -7.23 -5.53
N ILE A 8 -48.91 -6.44 -6.18
CA ILE A 8 -47.59 -6.87 -6.66
C ILE A 8 -46.63 -6.80 -5.47
N LEU A 9 -46.28 -7.97 -4.96
CA LEU A 9 -45.22 -8.12 -3.97
C LEU A 9 -43.88 -8.06 -4.75
N SER A 10 -43.21 -6.89 -4.71
CA SER A 10 -41.85 -6.78 -5.24
C SER A 10 -40.88 -7.46 -4.26
N LEU A 11 -40.47 -8.67 -4.59
CA LEU A 11 -39.34 -9.34 -3.94
C LEU A 11 -38.06 -8.56 -4.31
N GLY A 12 -37.61 -7.72 -3.42
CA GLY A 12 -36.29 -7.09 -3.53
C GLY A 12 -35.23 -8.18 -3.37
N VAL A 13 -34.66 -8.62 -4.47
CA VAL A 13 -33.43 -9.41 -4.45
C VAL A 13 -32.32 -8.50 -3.92
N VAL A 14 -32.04 -8.62 -2.62
CA VAL A 14 -30.81 -8.07 -2.06
C VAL A 14 -29.67 -8.90 -2.63
N CYS A 15 -29.09 -8.43 -3.74
CA CYS A 15 -27.83 -8.95 -4.24
C CYS A 15 -26.75 -8.56 -3.21
N SER A 16 -26.52 -9.44 -2.23
CA SER A 16 -25.31 -9.35 -1.42
C SER A 16 -24.14 -9.58 -2.40
N ALA A 17 -23.50 -8.48 -2.82
CA ALA A 17 -22.23 -8.59 -3.53
C ALA A 17 -21.28 -9.34 -2.57
N ALA A 18 -20.97 -10.59 -2.88
CA ALA A 18 -19.95 -11.33 -2.20
C ALA A 18 -18.67 -10.50 -2.32
N LEU A 19 -18.10 -10.13 -1.18
CA LEU A 19 -16.79 -9.47 -1.14
C LEU A 19 -15.81 -10.46 -1.76
N ALA A 20 -15.23 -10.13 -2.91
CA ALA A 20 -14.31 -11.04 -3.57
C ALA A 20 -13.05 -11.21 -2.69
N ALA A 21 -12.75 -12.46 -2.36
CA ALA A 21 -11.52 -12.81 -1.64
C ALA A 21 -10.29 -12.32 -2.41
N GLU A 22 -9.23 -11.95 -1.71
CA GLU A 22 -7.97 -11.61 -2.37
C GLU A 22 -7.42 -12.83 -3.13
N PRO A 23 -6.86 -12.65 -4.34
CA PRO A 23 -6.35 -13.75 -5.13
C PRO A 23 -5.11 -14.36 -4.48
N VAL A 24 -4.88 -15.64 -4.76
CA VAL A 24 -3.64 -16.33 -4.43
C VAL A 24 -2.81 -16.45 -5.70
N ILE A 25 -1.66 -15.78 -5.72
CA ILE A 25 -0.75 -15.78 -6.85
C ILE A 25 0.16 -17.00 -6.78
N THR A 26 0.42 -17.65 -7.90
CA THR A 26 1.44 -18.69 -7.99
C THR A 26 2.71 -18.12 -8.58
N ALA A 27 3.80 -18.11 -7.82
CA ALA A 27 5.13 -17.88 -8.38
C ALA A 27 5.57 -19.17 -9.10
N VAL A 28 5.46 -19.17 -10.41
CA VAL A 28 5.83 -20.32 -11.25
C VAL A 28 7.34 -20.55 -11.17
N LYS A 29 7.74 -21.81 -10.95
CA LYS A 29 9.17 -22.18 -10.92
C LYS A 29 9.74 -22.21 -12.32
N VAL A 30 10.85 -21.53 -12.53
CA VAL A 30 11.59 -21.50 -13.80
C VAL A 30 13.01 -21.99 -13.61
N SER A 31 13.62 -22.47 -14.70
CA SER A 31 15.03 -22.92 -14.72
C SER A 31 16.00 -21.80 -15.09
N GLU A 32 15.50 -20.74 -15.72
CA GLU A 32 16.28 -19.56 -16.10
C GLU A 32 16.63 -18.72 -14.88
N SER A 33 17.84 -18.12 -14.88
CA SER A 33 18.19 -17.11 -13.87
C SER A 33 17.29 -15.90 -13.98
N LEU A 34 16.81 -15.43 -12.85
CA LEU A 34 15.97 -14.23 -12.76
C LEU A 34 16.77 -12.94 -12.54
N ASP A 35 18.09 -12.99 -12.35
CA ASP A 35 18.90 -11.84 -11.92
C ASP A 35 18.76 -10.58 -12.80
N ALA A 36 18.53 -10.75 -14.10
CA ALA A 36 18.43 -9.65 -15.07
C ALA A 36 17.03 -9.49 -15.69
N VAL A 37 16.01 -10.09 -15.09
CA VAL A 37 14.64 -10.05 -15.62
C VAL A 37 14.04 -8.63 -15.44
N LYS A 38 13.49 -8.11 -16.56
CA LYS A 38 12.78 -6.84 -16.64
C LYS A 38 11.32 -7.07 -17.04
N ALA A 39 10.51 -6.01 -17.04
CA ALA A 39 9.08 -6.09 -17.32
C ALA A 39 8.73 -6.64 -18.72
N ASP A 40 9.62 -6.50 -19.70
CA ASP A 40 9.47 -6.96 -21.09
C ASP A 40 10.14 -8.32 -21.36
N SER A 41 10.75 -8.95 -20.36
CA SER A 41 11.47 -10.23 -20.55
C SER A 41 10.54 -11.34 -20.97
N ALA A 42 10.96 -12.15 -21.95
CA ALA A 42 10.17 -13.25 -22.51
C ALA A 42 9.77 -14.34 -21.48
N VAL A 43 10.54 -14.47 -20.40
CA VAL A 43 10.25 -15.45 -19.32
C VAL A 43 8.87 -15.27 -18.70
N TRP A 44 8.30 -14.06 -18.74
CA TRP A 44 6.97 -13.77 -18.25
C TRP A 44 5.84 -14.49 -19.00
N SER A 45 6.11 -15.02 -20.18
CA SER A 45 5.15 -15.90 -20.91
C SER A 45 4.83 -17.18 -20.13
N LYS A 46 5.68 -17.59 -19.19
CA LYS A 46 5.47 -18.76 -18.31
C LYS A 46 4.64 -18.44 -17.07
N ALA A 47 4.49 -17.15 -16.74
CA ALA A 47 3.81 -16.71 -15.53
C ALA A 47 2.27 -16.74 -15.66
N LYS A 48 1.59 -16.92 -14.53
CA LYS A 48 0.14 -16.77 -14.42
C LYS A 48 -0.16 -15.41 -13.82
N PHE A 49 -1.07 -14.68 -14.46
CA PHE A 49 -1.51 -13.38 -13.99
C PHE A 49 -2.78 -13.49 -13.17
N GLU A 50 -2.78 -12.83 -12.04
CA GLU A 50 -3.96 -12.65 -11.19
C GLU A 50 -4.31 -11.16 -11.08
N THR A 51 -5.60 -10.87 -10.93
CA THR A 51 -6.06 -9.48 -10.76
C THR A 51 -6.07 -9.10 -9.29
N VAL A 52 -5.26 -8.14 -8.91
CA VAL A 52 -5.20 -7.56 -7.57
C VAL A 52 -5.81 -6.16 -7.60
N THR A 53 -6.66 -5.84 -6.63
CA THR A 53 -7.25 -4.50 -6.52
C THR A 53 -6.39 -3.63 -5.60
N LEU A 54 -6.08 -2.42 -6.05
CA LEU A 54 -5.29 -1.43 -5.34
C LEU A 54 -6.21 -0.29 -4.92
N TYR A 55 -6.31 -0.01 -3.62
CA TYR A 55 -7.21 0.97 -3.04
C TYR A 55 -6.47 2.23 -2.60
N PRO A 56 -7.04 3.44 -2.74
CA PRO A 56 -6.42 4.65 -2.24
C PRO A 56 -6.26 4.60 -0.73
N GLN A 57 -5.06 4.93 -0.25
CA GLN A 57 -4.74 4.98 1.17
C GLN A 57 -5.19 6.31 1.76
N THR A 58 -6.26 6.32 2.55
CA THR A 58 -6.89 7.51 3.13
C THR A 58 -6.60 7.70 4.63
N ALA A 59 -5.97 6.73 5.28
CA ALA A 59 -5.64 6.82 6.71
C ALA A 59 -4.53 7.85 7.04
N ILE A 60 -3.81 8.36 6.03
CA ILE A 60 -2.74 9.34 6.18
C ILE A 60 -3.12 10.58 5.38
N GLU A 61 -3.22 11.72 6.05
CA GLU A 61 -3.40 13.02 5.42
C GLU A 61 -2.12 13.83 5.47
N PHE A 62 -1.89 14.65 4.45
CA PHE A 62 -0.80 15.60 4.39
C PHE A 62 -1.26 17.00 4.77
N ASN A 63 -0.32 17.88 5.08
CA ASN A 63 -0.59 19.31 5.17
C ASN A 63 -0.70 19.91 3.74
N ASP A 64 -1.56 19.31 2.92
CA ASP A 64 -1.83 19.65 1.54
C ASP A 64 -3.29 19.29 1.24
N LYS A 65 -4.14 20.30 1.37
CA LYS A 65 -5.60 20.14 1.23
C LYS A 65 -5.98 19.59 -0.16
N LYS A 66 -5.35 20.12 -1.24
CA LYS A 66 -5.65 19.69 -2.61
C LYS A 66 -5.32 18.23 -2.84
N ALA A 67 -4.15 17.77 -2.37
CA ALA A 67 -3.73 16.37 -2.49
C ALA A 67 -4.65 15.43 -1.70
N ASN A 68 -5.07 15.80 -0.49
CA ASN A 68 -6.00 15.01 0.31
C ASN A 68 -7.39 14.91 -0.35
N GLU A 69 -7.90 16.01 -0.92
CA GLU A 69 -9.18 16.05 -1.65
C GLU A 69 -9.14 15.19 -2.92
N LEU A 70 -8.02 15.18 -3.65
CA LEU A 70 -7.83 14.31 -4.81
C LEU A 70 -7.81 12.85 -4.39
N THR A 71 -7.00 12.50 -3.40
CA THR A 71 -6.87 11.13 -2.90
C THR A 71 -8.22 10.57 -2.41
N ALA A 72 -9.04 11.40 -1.77
CA ALA A 72 -10.37 10.99 -1.31
C ALA A 72 -11.33 10.65 -2.47
N LYS A 73 -11.08 11.15 -3.68
CA LYS A 73 -11.89 10.92 -4.89
C LYS A 73 -11.30 9.84 -5.82
N VAL A 74 -10.06 9.42 -5.57
CA VAL A 74 -9.41 8.40 -6.40
C VAL A 74 -10.13 7.08 -6.23
N LYS A 75 -10.45 6.45 -7.36
CA LYS A 75 -11.02 5.09 -7.39
C LYS A 75 -9.94 4.04 -7.19
N ALA A 76 -10.37 2.85 -6.79
CA ALA A 76 -9.51 1.70 -6.75
C ALA A 76 -9.15 1.27 -8.18
N LYS A 77 -7.90 0.86 -8.38
CA LYS A 77 -7.36 0.42 -9.68
C LYS A 77 -7.16 -1.10 -9.67
N LYS A 78 -7.39 -1.76 -10.78
CA LYS A 78 -7.02 -3.17 -10.97
C LYS A 78 -5.60 -3.26 -11.51
N ALA A 79 -4.79 -4.12 -10.91
CA ALA A 79 -3.47 -4.47 -11.43
C ALA A 79 -3.41 -5.95 -11.78
N GLN A 80 -2.75 -6.27 -12.89
CA GLN A 80 -2.39 -7.66 -13.25
C GLN A 80 -1.05 -7.96 -12.60
N VAL A 81 -1.00 -8.98 -11.76
CA VAL A 81 0.19 -9.36 -11.01
C VAL A 81 0.58 -10.78 -11.34
N ALA A 82 1.84 -10.99 -11.60
CA ALA A 82 2.43 -12.31 -11.83
C ALA A 82 3.72 -12.47 -11.03
N ALA A 83 4.09 -13.70 -10.72
CA ALA A 83 5.33 -14.01 -10.03
C ALA A 83 6.03 -15.23 -10.63
N LEU A 84 7.34 -15.21 -10.57
CA LEU A 84 8.23 -16.32 -10.93
C LEU A 84 9.27 -16.53 -9.83
N HIS A 85 9.81 -17.73 -9.70
CA HIS A 85 11.01 -17.98 -8.89
C HIS A 85 11.92 -19.02 -9.51
N ASP A 86 13.23 -18.87 -9.30
CA ASP A 86 14.27 -19.82 -9.76
C ASP A 86 14.85 -20.68 -8.62
N GLY A 87 14.27 -20.57 -7.43
CA GLY A 87 14.72 -21.23 -6.21
C GLY A 87 15.74 -20.42 -5.41
N LYS A 88 16.29 -19.34 -5.98
CA LYS A 88 17.19 -18.37 -5.32
C LYS A 88 16.54 -17.00 -5.21
N ASN A 89 15.91 -16.57 -6.29
CA ASN A 89 15.25 -15.27 -6.43
C ASN A 89 13.74 -15.45 -6.63
N ILE A 90 13.00 -14.42 -6.29
CA ILE A 90 11.63 -14.19 -6.70
C ILE A 90 11.57 -12.96 -7.61
N ALA A 91 10.81 -13.06 -8.69
CA ALA A 91 10.47 -11.95 -9.57
C ALA A 91 8.97 -11.68 -9.48
N VAL A 92 8.60 -10.40 -9.37
CA VAL A 92 7.20 -9.94 -9.35
C VAL A 92 7.01 -8.95 -10.49
N LEU A 93 5.97 -9.14 -11.30
CA LEU A 93 5.56 -8.24 -12.37
C LEU A 93 4.18 -7.67 -12.03
N VAL A 94 4.06 -6.35 -12.09
CA VAL A 94 2.83 -5.61 -11.85
C VAL A 94 2.51 -4.78 -13.10
N LYS A 95 1.29 -4.92 -13.63
CA LYS A 95 0.79 -4.11 -14.75
C LYS A 95 -0.47 -3.38 -14.33
N TRP A 96 -0.52 -2.08 -14.55
CA TRP A 96 -1.70 -1.27 -14.22
C TRP A 96 -1.99 -0.23 -15.29
N ALA A 97 -3.26 0.11 -15.43
CA ALA A 97 -3.67 1.17 -16.34
C ALA A 97 -3.28 2.54 -15.79
N ASP A 98 -2.65 3.33 -16.62
CA ASP A 98 -2.35 4.73 -16.39
C ASP A 98 -2.26 5.44 -17.73
N LYS A 99 -3.03 6.51 -17.90
CA LYS A 99 -3.11 7.26 -19.16
C LYS A 99 -1.96 8.24 -19.32
N THR A 100 -1.32 8.60 -18.21
CA THR A 100 -0.22 9.56 -18.18
C THR A 100 1.11 8.84 -18.01
N LYS A 101 2.17 9.51 -18.41
CA LYS A 101 3.54 9.07 -18.20
C LYS A 101 4.28 10.19 -17.50
N ASP A 102 4.16 10.21 -16.17
CA ASP A 102 4.78 11.24 -15.34
C ASP A 102 6.17 10.79 -14.90
N VAL A 103 7.19 11.25 -15.61
CA VAL A 103 8.60 10.81 -15.44
C VAL A 103 9.52 11.90 -14.93
N GLU A 104 9.07 13.14 -14.92
CA GLU A 104 9.84 14.28 -14.44
C GLU A 104 9.42 14.64 -13.03
N GLN A 105 10.40 14.80 -12.15
CA GLN A 105 10.15 15.48 -10.88
C GLN A 105 9.91 16.94 -11.19
N CYS A 106 8.65 17.33 -11.05
CA CYS A 106 8.16 18.57 -11.60
C CYS A 106 8.61 19.80 -10.84
N MET A 107 8.71 20.86 -11.59
CA MET A 107 8.77 22.24 -11.14
C MET A 107 7.42 22.79 -10.66
N SER A 108 6.38 21.99 -10.76
CA SER A 108 5.03 22.27 -10.28
C SER A 108 4.77 21.44 -9.03
N SER A 109 4.13 22.03 -8.03
CA SER A 109 3.69 21.32 -6.82
C SER A 109 2.52 20.37 -7.07
N ASP A 110 2.05 20.25 -8.30
CA ASP A 110 0.80 19.58 -8.69
C ASP A 110 1.02 18.23 -9.40
N VAL A 111 2.22 17.97 -9.92
CA VAL A 111 2.55 16.73 -10.62
C VAL A 111 3.80 16.11 -10.01
N TYR A 112 3.79 14.80 -9.83
CA TYR A 112 4.89 14.02 -9.27
C TYR A 112 5.24 12.88 -10.22
N THR A 113 6.31 12.17 -9.93
CA THR A 113 6.75 11.03 -10.73
C THR A 113 5.93 9.79 -10.40
N ASP A 114 5.46 9.09 -11.42
CA ASP A 114 4.86 7.77 -11.28
C ASP A 114 5.82 6.79 -10.59
N GLY A 115 5.26 5.76 -10.01
CA GLY A 115 6.07 4.76 -9.33
C GLY A 115 5.29 3.53 -8.93
N PHE A 116 6.02 2.48 -8.58
CA PHE A 116 5.45 1.33 -7.92
C PHE A 116 6.35 0.85 -6.79
N ALA A 117 5.78 0.08 -5.88
CA ALA A 117 6.55 -0.61 -4.86
C ALA A 117 5.96 -1.99 -4.60
N VAL A 118 6.85 -2.89 -4.20
CA VAL A 118 6.49 -4.20 -3.64
C VAL A 118 6.99 -4.25 -2.20
N GLN A 119 6.09 -4.55 -1.28
CA GLN A 119 6.36 -4.66 0.13
C GLN A 119 6.31 -6.12 0.57
N PHE A 120 7.31 -6.56 1.32
CA PHE A 120 7.40 -7.87 1.96
C PHE A 120 7.34 -7.73 3.47
N ALA A 121 6.75 -8.72 4.15
CA ALA A 121 6.90 -8.81 5.59
C ALA A 121 8.36 -9.08 5.95
N GLY A 122 8.92 -8.29 6.86
CA GLY A 122 10.29 -8.45 7.32
C GLY A 122 10.48 -9.72 8.16
N ALA A 123 11.70 -10.19 8.22
CA ALA A 123 12.04 -11.30 9.11
C ALA A 123 11.90 -10.86 10.57
N THR A 124 11.12 -11.61 11.35
CA THR A 124 10.98 -11.44 12.78
C THR A 124 11.53 -12.62 13.54
N LYS A 125 12.02 -12.39 14.75
CA LYS A 125 12.54 -13.47 15.62
C LYS A 125 11.43 -14.34 16.22
N LYS A 126 10.19 -13.88 16.16
CA LYS A 126 9.00 -14.56 16.70
C LYS A 126 7.95 -14.66 15.60
N ALA A 127 7.11 -15.68 15.66
CA ALA A 127 5.91 -15.74 14.85
C ALA A 127 4.94 -14.65 15.33
N GLU A 128 4.88 -13.57 14.59
CA GLU A 128 4.00 -12.44 14.83
C GLU A 128 2.91 -12.39 13.74
N PRO A 129 1.75 -11.82 14.02
CA PRO A 129 0.82 -11.46 12.97
C PRO A 129 1.48 -10.58 11.92
N LEU A 130 0.91 -10.53 10.72
CA LEU A 130 1.46 -9.70 9.64
C LEU A 130 1.62 -8.23 10.06
N PRO A 131 2.67 -7.55 9.57
CA PRO A 131 2.84 -6.12 9.79
C PRO A 131 1.63 -5.32 9.28
N TYR A 132 1.43 -4.12 9.83
CA TYR A 132 0.48 -3.19 9.25
C TYR A 132 0.83 -2.90 7.80
N ILE A 133 -0.18 -2.90 6.94
CA ILE A 133 -0.01 -2.76 5.49
C ILE A 133 0.66 -1.44 5.07
N GLY A 134 0.44 -0.38 5.82
CA GLY A 134 1.03 0.94 5.60
C GLY A 134 2.46 1.05 6.11
N MET A 135 3.38 0.27 5.57
CA MET A 135 4.83 0.29 5.84
C MET A 135 5.21 -0.27 7.22
N GLY A 136 4.46 -1.25 7.73
CA GLY A 136 4.78 -1.93 8.97
C GLY A 136 4.27 -1.26 10.24
N SER A 137 4.67 -1.80 11.37
CA SER A 137 4.36 -1.29 12.71
C SER A 137 5.49 -1.67 13.68
N SER A 138 5.51 -1.05 14.86
CA SER A 138 6.55 -1.31 15.86
C SER A 138 6.72 -2.81 16.15
N GLY A 139 7.93 -3.32 16.00
CA GLY A 139 8.27 -4.74 16.19
C GLY A 139 7.83 -5.67 15.05
N ARG A 140 7.14 -5.15 14.03
CA ARG A 140 6.71 -5.88 12.84
C ARG A 140 7.19 -5.15 11.58
N PRO A 141 8.48 -5.30 11.24
CA PRO A 141 9.09 -4.59 10.12
C PRO A 141 8.57 -5.08 8.77
N VAL A 142 8.73 -4.21 7.77
CA VAL A 142 8.56 -4.54 6.36
C VAL A 142 9.80 -4.16 5.59
N VAL A 143 10.01 -4.81 4.44
CA VAL A 143 10.99 -4.38 3.43
C VAL A 143 10.21 -3.90 2.21
N VAL A 144 10.50 -2.68 1.77
CA VAL A 144 9.83 -2.01 0.66
C VAL A 144 10.83 -1.77 -0.46
N HIS A 145 10.58 -2.34 -1.61
CA HIS A 145 11.29 -2.02 -2.85
C HIS A 145 10.47 -0.98 -3.61
N LEU A 146 11.05 0.19 -3.80
CA LEU A 146 10.43 1.32 -4.50
C LEU A 146 11.17 1.59 -5.79
N GLN A 147 10.43 1.67 -6.90
CA GLN A 147 10.90 2.17 -8.17
C GLN A 147 10.08 3.38 -8.59
N LYS A 148 10.76 4.45 -8.99
CA LYS A 148 10.16 5.62 -9.63
C LYS A 148 10.37 5.58 -11.13
N ALA A 149 9.46 6.18 -11.87
CA ALA A 149 9.52 6.23 -13.35
C ALA A 149 10.55 7.22 -13.90
N THR A 150 11.30 7.90 -13.03
CA THR A 150 12.33 8.83 -13.45
C THR A 150 13.62 8.11 -13.78
N ALA A 151 14.24 8.48 -14.88
CA ALA A 151 15.57 7.98 -15.26
C ALA A 151 16.69 8.78 -14.58
N LYS A 152 16.39 9.98 -14.09
CA LYS A 152 17.37 10.88 -13.44
C LYS A 152 16.79 11.41 -12.18
N VAL A 153 17.45 11.13 -11.07
CA VAL A 153 17.05 11.60 -9.73
C VAL A 153 18.14 12.44 -9.15
N TYR A 154 17.81 13.65 -8.87
CA TYR A 154 18.57 14.48 -7.95
C TYR A 154 17.78 14.63 -6.65
N GLU A 155 18.28 14.05 -5.61
CA GLU A 155 17.69 14.17 -4.28
C GLU A 155 18.28 15.41 -3.56
N PRO A 156 17.43 16.20 -2.89
CA PRO A 156 16.03 15.95 -2.61
C PRO A 156 15.03 16.44 -3.67
N ASN A 157 15.44 17.28 -4.62
CA ASN A 157 14.49 18.07 -5.41
C ASN A 157 14.45 17.70 -6.92
N GLY A 158 15.38 16.86 -7.37
CA GLY A 158 15.53 16.57 -8.80
C GLY A 158 16.35 17.63 -9.55
N ASN A 159 16.75 17.30 -10.77
CA ASN A 159 17.67 18.15 -11.56
C ASN A 159 16.98 19.31 -12.31
N LYS A 160 15.68 19.48 -12.15
CA LYS A 160 14.91 20.59 -12.73
C LYS A 160 14.15 21.38 -11.68
N ASP A 161 14.58 21.37 -10.43
CA ASP A 161 13.93 22.13 -9.37
C ASP A 161 14.07 23.66 -9.59
N VAL A 162 13.29 24.42 -8.85
CA VAL A 162 13.27 25.90 -8.94
C VAL A 162 14.63 26.49 -8.58
N ALA A 163 15.32 25.93 -7.58
CA ALA A 163 16.63 26.40 -7.15
C ALA A 163 17.67 26.20 -8.27
N HIS A 164 17.66 25.06 -8.93
CA HIS A 164 18.52 24.79 -10.08
C HIS A 164 18.28 25.76 -11.25
N GLN A 165 17.02 26.11 -11.54
CA GLN A 165 16.71 27.08 -12.59
C GLN A 165 17.04 28.51 -12.25
N ILE A 166 16.78 28.94 -11.01
CA ILE A 166 17.18 30.29 -10.54
C ILE A 166 18.69 30.44 -10.65
N ASN A 167 19.44 29.42 -10.24
CA ASN A 167 20.89 29.43 -10.31
C ASN A 167 21.41 29.52 -11.75
N ARG A 168 20.76 28.88 -12.72
CA ARG A 168 21.12 29.01 -14.14
C ARG A 168 20.99 30.45 -14.69
N GLN A 169 20.08 31.23 -14.16
CA GLN A 169 19.92 32.63 -14.56
C GLN A 169 21.01 33.56 -14.00
N GLN A 170 21.76 33.11 -13.00
CA GLN A 170 22.84 33.86 -12.35
C GLN A 170 24.25 33.47 -12.81
N THR A 171 24.38 32.76 -13.92
CA THR A 171 25.64 32.21 -14.45
C THR A 171 26.74 33.25 -14.71
N GLY A 172 26.39 34.52 -14.90
CA GLY A 172 27.37 35.60 -15.07
C GLY A 172 28.20 35.94 -13.85
N VAL A 173 27.75 35.57 -12.64
CA VAL A 173 28.42 35.89 -11.37
C VAL A 173 29.20 34.69 -10.81
N PHE A 174 28.70 33.48 -10.99
CA PHE A 174 29.27 32.27 -10.39
C PHE A 174 29.49 31.16 -11.42
N GLY A 175 29.84 31.51 -12.67
CA GLY A 175 29.80 30.59 -13.81
C GLY A 175 30.55 29.27 -13.64
N LYS A 176 31.73 29.29 -13.00
CA LYS A 176 32.52 28.07 -12.82
C LYS A 176 31.99 27.20 -11.70
N GLU A 177 31.69 27.80 -10.55
CA GLU A 177 31.14 27.10 -9.36
C GLU A 177 29.80 26.46 -9.71
N LEU A 178 28.99 27.14 -10.51
CA LEU A 178 27.71 26.61 -10.96
C LEU A 178 27.87 25.47 -11.94
N ALA A 179 28.80 25.56 -12.90
CA ALA A 179 29.10 24.48 -13.82
C ALA A 179 29.64 23.23 -13.08
N ASP A 180 30.53 23.43 -12.10
CA ASP A 180 31.05 22.35 -11.25
C ASP A 180 29.95 21.72 -10.40
N PHE A 181 29.01 22.52 -9.91
CA PHE A 181 27.82 22.03 -9.17
C PHE A 181 26.91 21.24 -10.11
N ASP A 182 26.56 21.78 -11.27
CA ASP A 182 25.73 21.13 -12.28
C ASP A 182 26.33 19.78 -12.73
N ALA A 183 27.66 19.73 -12.92
CA ALA A 183 28.36 18.50 -13.27
C ALA A 183 28.27 17.44 -12.17
N LYS A 184 28.44 17.84 -10.90
CA LYS A 184 28.26 16.95 -9.75
C LYS A 184 26.83 16.46 -9.60
N VAL A 185 25.84 17.33 -9.79
CA VAL A 185 24.44 16.99 -9.77
C VAL A 185 24.10 16.02 -10.91
N ALA A 186 24.58 16.29 -12.12
CA ALA A 186 24.39 15.41 -13.26
C ALA A 186 24.99 14.01 -13.04
N ALA A 187 26.17 13.93 -12.43
CA ALA A 187 26.81 12.67 -12.09
C ALA A 187 26.03 11.86 -11.05
N LEU A 188 25.41 12.54 -10.07
CA LEU A 188 24.55 11.89 -9.07
C LEU A 188 23.17 11.49 -9.63
N ALA A 189 22.68 12.24 -10.62
CA ALA A 189 21.35 12.06 -11.20
C ALA A 189 21.28 11.00 -12.31
N ASP A 190 22.38 10.33 -12.66
CA ASP A 190 22.48 9.45 -13.83
C ASP A 190 22.23 7.98 -13.51
N THR A 191 21.40 7.71 -12.51
CA THR A 191 21.01 6.35 -12.11
C THR A 191 19.49 6.21 -12.11
N ASP A 192 19.03 5.02 -12.45
CA ASP A 192 17.63 4.66 -12.27
C ASP A 192 17.22 4.78 -10.80
N TYR A 193 16.00 5.23 -10.57
CA TYR A 193 15.50 5.36 -9.20
C TYR A 193 14.97 4.02 -8.68
N GLU A 194 15.85 3.26 -8.10
CA GLU A 194 15.51 2.13 -7.25
C GLU A 194 15.97 2.41 -5.83
N ARG A 195 15.09 2.17 -4.85
CA ARG A 195 15.40 2.31 -3.42
C ARG A 195 14.79 1.15 -2.63
N VAL A 196 15.54 0.66 -1.67
CA VAL A 196 15.07 -0.37 -0.73
C VAL A 196 15.04 0.23 0.66
N PHE A 197 13.93 0.02 1.35
CA PHE A 197 13.73 0.51 2.70
C PHE A 197 13.35 -0.61 3.64
N VAL A 198 13.79 -0.51 4.89
CA VAL A 198 13.18 -1.20 6.02
C VAL A 198 12.34 -0.21 6.82
N GLY A 199 11.19 -0.63 7.33
CA GLY A 199 10.31 0.26 8.09
C GLY A 199 9.42 -0.47 9.08
N GLU A 200 9.07 0.24 10.15
CA GLU A 200 8.13 -0.19 11.19
C GLU A 200 6.99 0.83 11.33
N GLY A 201 6.48 1.33 10.21
CA GLY A 201 5.36 2.24 10.11
C GLY A 201 5.71 3.57 9.43
N PHE A 202 4.70 4.39 9.22
CA PHE A 202 4.81 5.69 8.59
C PHE A 202 5.86 6.57 9.31
N ARG A 203 6.78 7.20 8.55
CA ARG A 203 7.92 8.00 9.02
C ARG A 203 9.04 7.22 9.72
N SER A 204 9.08 5.90 9.61
CA SER A 204 10.17 5.08 10.14
C SER A 204 11.02 4.42 9.04
N LEU A 205 10.79 4.75 7.77
CA LEU A 205 11.53 4.18 6.66
C LEU A 205 13.02 4.56 6.74
N THR A 206 13.87 3.55 6.76
CA THR A 206 15.32 3.68 6.66
C THR A 206 15.78 3.04 5.36
N GLU A 207 16.47 3.79 4.52
CA GLU A 207 17.00 3.29 3.26
C GLU A 207 18.20 2.37 3.51
N ILE A 208 18.21 1.22 2.84
CA ILE A 208 19.30 0.25 2.87
C ILE A 208 20.25 0.60 1.72
N LYS A 209 21.40 1.20 2.06
CA LYS A 209 22.39 1.72 1.07
C LYS A 209 23.67 0.91 0.98
N ASP A 210 23.87 -0.05 1.86
CA ASP A 210 25.11 -0.80 2.03
C ASP A 210 25.27 -1.97 1.02
N GLY A 211 24.29 -2.16 0.14
CA GLY A 211 24.30 -3.25 -0.83
C GLY A 211 23.99 -4.63 -0.24
N SER A 212 23.56 -4.69 1.03
CA SER A 212 23.17 -5.95 1.69
C SER A 212 21.93 -6.59 1.06
N VAL A 213 21.04 -5.78 0.48
CA VAL A 213 19.90 -6.25 -0.30
C VAL A 213 20.19 -6.11 -1.79
N LYS A 214 20.34 -7.23 -2.47
CA LYS A 214 20.47 -7.25 -3.93
C LYS A 214 19.08 -7.28 -4.53
N SER A 215 18.72 -6.25 -5.28
CA SER A 215 17.47 -6.20 -6.02
C SER A 215 17.69 -5.57 -7.40
N ASN A 216 16.74 -5.79 -8.28
CA ASN A 216 16.69 -5.17 -9.60
C ASN A 216 15.24 -4.86 -9.90
N SER A 217 14.92 -3.60 -10.05
CA SER A 217 13.59 -3.15 -10.43
C SER A 217 13.64 -2.29 -11.70
N ALA A 218 12.55 -2.30 -12.45
CA ALA A 218 12.41 -1.52 -13.67
C ALA A 218 10.95 -1.18 -13.93
N MET A 219 10.72 -0.05 -14.60
CA MET A 219 9.40 0.37 -15.08
C MET A 219 9.43 0.64 -16.58
N ALA A 220 8.35 0.27 -17.27
CA ALA A 220 8.13 0.56 -18.68
C ALA A 220 6.69 1.02 -18.91
N HIS A 221 6.51 2.13 -19.65
CA HIS A 221 5.18 2.63 -20.03
C HIS A 221 4.86 2.25 -21.47
N GLY A 222 3.65 1.75 -21.70
CA GLY A 222 3.11 1.40 -23.02
C GLY A 222 1.68 1.88 -23.18
N PRO A 223 1.03 1.52 -24.31
CA PRO A 223 -0.35 1.97 -24.60
C PRO A 223 -1.39 1.57 -23.55
N ALA A 224 -1.15 0.50 -22.79
CA ALA A 224 -2.04 0.01 -21.74
C ALA A 224 -1.75 0.58 -20.35
N GLY A 225 -0.71 1.38 -20.19
CA GLY A 225 -0.23 1.93 -18.92
C GLY A 225 1.17 1.43 -18.54
N TRP A 226 1.44 1.28 -17.27
CA TRP A 226 2.74 0.88 -16.73
C TRP A 226 2.88 -0.62 -16.53
N SER A 227 4.10 -1.08 -16.66
CA SER A 227 4.57 -2.38 -16.21
C SER A 227 5.78 -2.18 -15.32
N GLY A 228 5.72 -2.67 -14.08
CA GLY A 228 6.82 -2.63 -13.10
C GLY A 228 7.28 -4.04 -12.77
N SER A 229 8.58 -4.31 -12.86
CA SER A 229 9.18 -5.57 -12.45
C SER A 229 10.13 -5.38 -11.28
N LEU A 230 10.14 -6.33 -10.36
CA LEU A 230 11.07 -6.42 -9.26
C LEU A 230 11.65 -7.83 -9.20
N VAL A 231 12.95 -7.93 -9.05
CA VAL A 231 13.65 -9.19 -8.72
C VAL A 231 14.42 -9.00 -7.42
N ARG A 232 14.34 -9.97 -6.53
CA ARG A 232 15.13 -10.01 -5.29
C ARG A 232 15.44 -11.44 -4.86
N PRO A 233 16.48 -11.65 -4.01
CA PRO A 233 16.71 -12.93 -3.37
C PRO A 233 15.53 -13.36 -2.49
N LEU A 234 15.24 -14.66 -2.44
CA LEU A 234 14.27 -15.24 -1.51
C LEU A 234 14.71 -15.08 -0.05
N LYS A 235 16.00 -14.93 0.19
CA LYS A 235 16.56 -14.80 1.55
C LYS A 235 17.71 -13.81 1.58
N ASP A 236 17.65 -12.91 2.55
CA ASP A 236 18.74 -12.04 2.98
C ASP A 236 18.60 -11.77 4.50
N GLU A 237 19.28 -10.78 5.04
CA GLU A 237 19.21 -10.45 6.46
C GLU A 237 17.86 -9.86 6.90
N TYR A 238 17.10 -9.29 5.98
CA TYR A 238 15.81 -8.59 6.26
C TYR A 238 14.61 -9.47 6.00
N VAL A 239 14.69 -10.46 5.12
CA VAL A 239 13.58 -11.35 4.78
C VAL A 239 14.01 -12.80 4.64
N ASN A 240 13.04 -13.70 4.85
CA ASN A 240 13.17 -15.12 4.57
C ASN A 240 11.88 -15.62 3.94
N LEU A 241 11.84 -15.56 2.61
CA LEU A 241 10.65 -15.87 1.81
C LEU A 241 10.64 -17.36 1.46
N ASN A 242 9.62 -18.07 1.91
CA ASN A 242 9.46 -19.50 1.64
C ASN A 242 7.98 -19.90 1.65
N GLY A 243 7.65 -20.96 0.93
CA GLY A 243 6.30 -21.53 0.85
C GLY A 243 5.24 -20.56 0.37
N THR A 244 4.67 -19.79 1.30
CA THR A 244 3.74 -18.69 1.02
C THR A 244 4.37 -17.36 1.44
N VAL A 245 4.48 -16.45 0.50
CA VAL A 245 5.08 -15.12 0.67
C VAL A 245 3.97 -14.07 0.69
N PRO A 246 3.74 -13.39 1.81
CA PRO A 246 2.83 -12.25 1.84
C PRO A 246 3.50 -11.05 1.17
N VAL A 247 2.81 -10.45 0.20
CA VAL A 247 3.25 -9.23 -0.49
C VAL A 247 2.16 -8.18 -0.47
N SER A 248 2.55 -6.92 -0.53
CA SER A 248 1.65 -5.82 -0.85
C SER A 248 2.25 -4.99 -1.97
N ILE A 249 1.39 -4.46 -2.82
CA ILE A 249 1.74 -3.69 -4.00
C ILE A 249 1.21 -2.29 -3.83
N ALA A 250 2.00 -1.30 -4.18
CA ALA A 250 1.57 0.09 -4.22
C ALA A 250 1.94 0.72 -5.56
N VAL A 251 1.08 1.63 -6.05
CA VAL A 251 1.35 2.45 -7.23
C VAL A 251 1.05 3.91 -6.92
N TRP A 252 1.85 4.79 -7.50
CA TRP A 252 1.68 6.23 -7.45
C TRP A 252 1.34 6.74 -8.84
N ASP A 253 0.35 7.60 -8.91
CA ASP A 253 -0.08 8.31 -10.10
C ASP A 253 0.30 9.78 -9.91
N GLY A 254 1.31 10.21 -10.65
CA GLY A 254 1.91 11.53 -10.50
C GLY A 254 0.97 12.67 -10.86
N SER A 255 0.11 12.47 -11.86
CA SER A 255 -0.90 13.43 -12.30
C SER A 255 -2.00 13.66 -11.25
N ASN A 256 -2.21 12.69 -10.35
CA ASN A 256 -3.11 12.80 -9.21
C ASN A 256 -2.40 13.18 -7.91
N MET A 257 -1.25 13.86 -7.99
CA MET A 257 -0.43 14.28 -6.85
C MET A 257 0.04 13.10 -5.98
N GLY A 258 0.09 11.90 -6.54
CA GLY A 258 0.52 10.68 -5.87
C GLY A 258 1.97 10.76 -5.39
N ARG A 259 2.19 10.77 -4.07
CA ARG A 259 3.50 10.80 -3.44
C ARG A 259 3.46 10.28 -2.02
N ASN A 260 4.55 9.74 -1.53
CA ASN A 260 4.70 9.26 -0.14
C ASN A 260 3.53 8.36 0.31
N GLY A 261 2.69 8.83 1.23
CA GLY A 261 1.50 8.10 1.71
C GLY A 261 0.30 8.16 0.77
N LEU A 262 0.26 9.10 -0.17
CA LEU A 262 -0.84 9.24 -1.13
C LEU A 262 -0.59 8.31 -2.33
N LYS A 263 -1.20 7.15 -2.30
CA LYS A 263 -1.00 6.06 -3.27
C LYS A 263 -2.18 5.11 -3.27
N ASN A 264 -2.29 4.31 -4.31
CA ASN A 264 -3.13 3.12 -4.29
C ASN A 264 -2.31 1.93 -3.82
N LEU A 265 -2.83 1.13 -2.89
CA LEU A 265 -2.16 -0.07 -2.41
C LEU A 265 -3.11 -1.25 -2.27
N SER A 266 -2.57 -2.46 -2.43
CA SER A 266 -3.30 -3.69 -2.16
C SER A 266 -3.37 -3.98 -0.66
N SER A 267 -4.26 -4.88 -0.27
CA SER A 267 -4.08 -5.65 0.96
C SER A 267 -2.83 -6.51 0.88
N TRP A 268 -2.52 -7.26 1.94
CA TRP A 268 -1.58 -8.37 1.84
C TRP A 268 -2.17 -9.46 0.94
N VAL A 269 -1.39 -9.87 -0.06
CA VAL A 269 -1.74 -10.91 -1.04
C VAL A 269 -0.77 -12.08 -0.88
N ALA A 270 -1.27 -13.31 -0.95
CA ALA A 270 -0.43 -14.50 -0.86
C ALA A 270 0.21 -14.83 -2.21
N ILE A 271 1.53 -15.00 -2.24
CA ILE A 271 2.25 -15.62 -3.36
C ILE A 271 2.73 -16.99 -2.91
N ASN A 272 2.25 -18.06 -3.53
CA ASN A 272 2.74 -19.42 -3.28
C ASN A 272 3.89 -19.75 -4.21
N LEU A 273 5.03 -20.17 -3.66
CA LEU A 273 6.19 -20.62 -4.44
C LEU A 273 5.94 -22.05 -4.95
N GLU A 274 5.86 -22.22 -6.26
CA GLU A 274 5.61 -23.52 -6.88
C GLU A 274 6.71 -24.53 -6.48
N GLY A 275 6.30 -25.75 -6.13
CA GLY A 275 7.21 -26.79 -5.64
C GLY A 275 7.63 -26.66 -4.18
N GLN A 276 7.15 -25.65 -3.45
CA GLN A 276 7.31 -25.53 -2.01
C GLN A 276 5.99 -25.75 -1.28
N LYS A 277 6.07 -26.13 0.00
CA LYS A 277 4.87 -26.34 0.84
C LYS A 277 4.25 -25.00 1.19
N ALA A 278 3.04 -24.74 0.69
CA ALA A 278 2.28 -23.54 1.02
C ALA A 278 1.89 -23.53 2.52
N ASN A 279 1.87 -22.33 3.12
CA ASN A 279 1.32 -22.11 4.45
C ASN A 279 -0.20 -21.91 4.35
N ALA A 280 -0.95 -23.00 4.52
CA ALA A 280 -2.41 -22.99 4.37
C ALA A 280 -3.10 -22.02 5.34
N ALA A 281 -2.59 -21.82 6.55
CA ALA A 281 -3.14 -20.87 7.52
C ALA A 281 -2.99 -19.42 7.04
N MET A 282 -1.81 -19.06 6.52
CA MET A 282 -1.56 -17.75 5.94
C MET A 282 -2.39 -17.52 4.69
N VAL A 283 -2.47 -18.49 3.79
CA VAL A 283 -3.34 -18.40 2.60
C VAL A 283 -4.78 -18.15 3.03
N ALA A 284 -5.30 -18.91 4.00
CA ALA A 284 -6.66 -18.72 4.50
C ALA A 284 -6.87 -17.34 5.13
N GLU A 285 -5.90 -16.84 5.90
CA GLU A 285 -5.97 -15.50 6.50
C GLU A 285 -6.05 -14.38 5.44
N LEU A 286 -5.26 -14.50 4.37
CA LEU A 286 -5.15 -13.47 3.33
C LEU A 286 -6.25 -13.54 2.28
N SER A 287 -6.77 -14.74 1.97
CA SER A 287 -7.74 -14.98 0.91
C SER A 287 -9.18 -15.22 1.38
N THR A 288 -9.44 -15.20 2.69
CA THR A 288 -10.79 -15.43 3.23
C THR A 288 -11.44 -14.12 3.64
N ASP A 289 -12.66 -13.91 3.17
CA ASP A 289 -13.47 -12.77 3.58
C ASP A 289 -13.84 -12.81 5.07
N ALA A 290 -14.24 -11.64 5.60
CA ALA A 290 -14.80 -11.54 6.93
C ALA A 290 -16.09 -12.38 7.05
N LYS A 291 -16.19 -13.13 8.15
CA LYS A 291 -17.29 -14.12 8.35
C LYS A 291 -18.55 -13.52 8.96
N GLY A 292 -18.51 -12.25 9.39
CA GLY A 292 -19.63 -11.60 10.07
C GLY A 292 -20.68 -11.06 9.11
N ASN A 293 -21.76 -10.52 9.71
CA ASN A 293 -22.83 -9.83 9.00
C ASN A 293 -22.57 -8.32 8.99
N ALA A 294 -22.26 -7.74 7.82
CA ALA A 294 -21.90 -6.33 7.68
C ALA A 294 -23.00 -5.36 8.13
N ALA A 295 -24.29 -5.68 7.94
CA ALA A 295 -25.39 -4.83 8.38
C ALA A 295 -25.46 -4.75 9.92
N LYS A 296 -25.36 -5.90 10.59
CA LYS A 296 -25.25 -5.95 12.07
C LYS A 296 -23.97 -5.28 12.55
N GLY A 297 -22.89 -5.42 11.80
CA GLY A 297 -21.61 -4.79 12.10
C GLY A 297 -21.68 -3.27 12.03
N LYS A 298 -22.41 -2.70 11.07
CA LYS A 298 -22.67 -1.26 11.00
C LYS A 298 -23.42 -0.77 12.25
N GLU A 299 -24.50 -1.47 12.63
CA GLU A 299 -25.26 -1.15 13.85
C GLU A 299 -24.38 -1.28 15.09
N ALA A 300 -23.62 -2.36 15.22
CA ALA A 300 -22.71 -2.58 16.34
C ALA A 300 -21.61 -1.50 16.42
N ALA A 301 -21.04 -1.09 15.30
CA ALA A 301 -20.03 -0.02 15.26
C ALA A 301 -20.62 1.32 15.74
N MET A 302 -21.85 1.66 15.36
CA MET A 302 -22.53 2.87 15.82
C MET A 302 -22.86 2.78 17.32
N THR A 303 -23.43 1.67 17.77
CA THR A 303 -23.81 1.45 19.17
C THR A 303 -22.61 1.49 20.11
N ASN A 304 -21.45 0.99 19.66
CA ASN A 304 -20.22 1.04 20.45
C ASN A 304 -19.40 2.32 20.23
N GLY A 305 -19.94 3.32 19.53
CA GLY A 305 -19.36 4.67 19.43
C GLY A 305 -18.13 4.78 18.52
N CYS A 306 -17.90 3.83 17.59
CA CYS A 306 -16.76 3.90 16.67
C CYS A 306 -16.77 5.18 15.84
N ASN A 307 -17.95 5.64 15.41
CA ASN A 307 -18.14 6.88 14.66
C ASN A 307 -17.84 8.16 15.46
N GLY A 308 -17.76 8.09 16.77
CA GLY A 308 -17.35 9.22 17.61
C GLY A 308 -15.88 9.59 17.44
N CYS A 309 -15.03 8.60 17.12
CA CYS A 309 -13.59 8.78 16.93
C CYS A 309 -13.14 8.65 15.48
N HIS A 310 -13.86 7.89 14.66
CA HIS A 310 -13.48 7.58 13.26
C HIS A 310 -14.50 8.13 12.27
N GLN A 311 -14.01 8.69 11.18
CA GLN A 311 -14.79 8.84 9.97
C GLN A 311 -14.96 7.45 9.34
N LEU A 312 -16.16 6.87 9.38
CA LEU A 312 -16.41 5.52 8.86
C LEU A 312 -16.70 5.54 7.37
N GLU A 313 -17.60 6.42 6.92
CA GLU A 313 -17.91 6.56 5.49
C GLU A 313 -17.36 7.89 4.95
N ALA A 314 -17.12 7.97 3.64
CA ALA A 314 -16.55 9.16 3.01
C ALA A 314 -17.44 10.41 3.21
N THR A 315 -18.73 10.22 3.37
CA THR A 315 -19.73 11.28 3.61
C THR A 315 -19.85 11.70 5.07
N ASP A 316 -19.27 10.95 6.00
CA ASP A 316 -19.32 11.28 7.41
C ASP A 316 -18.45 12.50 7.74
N ALA A 317 -18.75 13.16 8.82
CA ALA A 317 -17.91 14.24 9.34
C ALA A 317 -16.50 13.71 9.66
N LYS A 318 -15.47 14.50 9.30
CA LYS A 318 -14.10 14.20 9.69
C LYS A 318 -13.95 14.21 11.21
N SER A 319 -13.25 13.21 11.73
CA SER A 319 -12.85 13.15 13.14
C SER A 319 -11.33 13.28 13.24
N PHE A 320 -10.87 13.96 14.30
CA PHE A 320 -9.44 14.06 14.63
C PHE A 320 -9.04 13.13 15.78
N MET A 321 -9.96 12.37 16.32
CA MET A 321 -9.75 11.47 17.46
C MET A 321 -9.19 10.10 17.05
N GLY A 322 -9.34 9.73 15.78
CA GLY A 322 -8.83 8.51 15.20
C GLY A 322 -8.61 8.64 13.68
N PRO A 323 -7.90 7.69 13.04
CA PRO A 323 -7.73 7.69 11.60
C PRO A 323 -9.05 7.50 10.86
N ALA A 324 -9.17 8.10 9.67
CA ALA A 324 -10.29 7.85 8.78
C ALA A 324 -10.30 6.39 8.30
N LEU A 325 -11.48 5.76 8.31
CA LEU A 325 -11.65 4.34 7.99
C LEU A 325 -12.43 4.09 6.68
N HIS A 326 -12.87 5.14 6.00
CA HIS A 326 -13.76 5.04 4.81
C HIS A 326 -13.18 4.23 3.63
N ASN A 327 -11.90 3.83 3.71
CA ASN A 327 -11.27 2.97 2.69
C ASN A 327 -10.50 1.80 3.30
N VAL A 328 -10.58 1.63 4.61
CA VAL A 328 -9.77 0.66 5.37
C VAL A 328 -10.02 -0.78 4.92
N GLY A 329 -11.24 -1.10 4.52
CA GLY A 329 -11.64 -2.44 4.09
C GLY A 329 -10.96 -2.90 2.80
N GLY A 330 -10.52 -1.95 1.96
CA GLY A 330 -9.85 -2.26 0.71
C GLY A 330 -8.42 -2.77 0.90
N TYR A 331 -7.66 -2.18 1.81
CA TYR A 331 -6.24 -2.50 1.99
C TYR A 331 -5.89 -3.20 3.31
N SER A 332 -6.85 -3.44 4.20
CA SER A 332 -6.59 -4.13 5.47
C SER A 332 -7.13 -5.56 5.48
N THR A 333 -6.38 -6.50 6.06
CA THR A 333 -6.87 -7.86 6.30
C THR A 333 -7.91 -7.88 7.42
N ALA A 334 -8.81 -8.86 7.42
CA ALA A 334 -9.76 -9.06 8.50
C ALA A 334 -9.06 -9.32 9.85
N ALA A 335 -7.92 -10.02 9.81
CA ALA A 335 -7.11 -10.28 11.00
C ALA A 335 -6.57 -8.99 11.63
N TYR A 336 -6.04 -8.06 10.82
CA TYR A 336 -5.59 -6.76 11.28
C TYR A 336 -6.73 -5.94 11.91
N LEU A 337 -7.89 -5.88 11.25
CA LEU A 337 -9.05 -5.14 11.76
C LEU A 337 -9.51 -5.71 13.10
N ARG A 338 -9.58 -7.03 13.21
CA ARG A 338 -9.92 -7.73 14.47
C ARG A 338 -8.93 -7.44 15.58
N GLU A 339 -7.63 -7.51 15.28
CA GLU A 339 -6.57 -7.20 16.26
C GLU A 339 -6.67 -5.76 16.73
N SER A 340 -6.94 -4.80 15.82
CA SER A 340 -7.07 -3.38 16.16
C SER A 340 -8.27 -3.10 17.06
N ILE A 341 -9.37 -3.84 16.91
CA ILE A 341 -10.55 -3.71 17.78
C ILE A 341 -10.25 -4.29 19.18
N LEU A 342 -9.67 -5.50 19.22
CA LEU A 342 -9.49 -6.23 20.47
C LEU A 342 -8.24 -5.82 21.25
N LYS A 343 -7.21 -5.31 20.57
CA LYS A 343 -5.90 -4.98 21.14
C LYS A 343 -5.31 -3.75 20.45
N PRO A 344 -5.92 -2.57 20.59
CA PRO A 344 -5.55 -1.39 19.81
C PRO A 344 -4.09 -0.94 20.00
N SER A 345 -3.46 -1.33 21.11
CA SER A 345 -2.03 -1.06 21.35
C SER A 345 -1.07 -2.08 20.72
N ALA A 346 -1.59 -3.18 20.13
CA ALA A 346 -0.75 -4.18 19.48
C ALA A 346 -0.16 -3.66 18.17
N VAL A 347 -0.85 -2.76 17.48
CA VAL A 347 -0.42 -2.18 16.20
C VAL A 347 -0.52 -0.66 16.27
N VAL A 348 0.54 -0.01 16.74
CA VAL A 348 0.62 1.44 16.79
C VAL A 348 1.65 1.94 15.78
N VAL A 349 1.19 2.75 14.83
CA VAL A 349 2.03 3.28 13.75
C VAL A 349 2.73 4.57 14.21
N PRO A 350 4.07 4.65 14.17
CA PRO A 350 4.83 5.75 14.74
C PRO A 350 4.45 7.15 14.27
N GLY A 351 4.08 7.30 13.01
CA GLY A 351 3.77 8.61 12.43
C GLY A 351 2.32 9.08 12.57
N TYR A 352 1.44 8.30 13.18
CA TYR A 352 -0.01 8.58 13.16
C TYR A 352 -0.41 9.84 13.94
N ASN A 353 0.27 10.17 15.02
CA ASN A 353 -0.01 11.41 15.78
C ASN A 353 0.18 12.70 14.96
N ARG A 354 0.79 12.62 13.77
CA ARG A 354 0.85 13.77 12.85
C ARG A 354 -0.53 14.26 12.41
N ASN A 355 -1.47 13.35 12.26
CA ASN A 355 -2.84 13.65 11.83
C ASN A 355 -3.79 13.85 13.02
N ALA A 356 -3.34 13.56 14.23
CA ALA A 356 -4.09 13.82 15.45
C ALA A 356 -4.10 15.30 15.80
N HIS A 357 -5.15 15.74 16.47
CA HIS A 357 -5.16 17.05 17.11
C HIS A 357 -4.19 17.05 18.31
N ALA A 358 -3.54 18.18 18.58
CA ALA A 358 -2.55 18.29 19.66
C ALA A 358 -3.08 17.84 21.04
N ASN A 359 -4.36 18.10 21.31
CA ASN A 359 -5.02 17.75 22.58
C ASN A 359 -5.64 16.33 22.59
N THR A 360 -5.65 15.64 21.44
CA THR A 360 -6.22 14.30 21.28
C THR A 360 -5.30 13.41 20.47
N PRO A 361 -4.13 13.04 21.02
CA PRO A 361 -3.20 12.16 20.32
C PRO A 361 -3.83 10.77 20.15
N TRP A 362 -3.50 10.11 19.04
CA TRP A 362 -4.00 8.76 18.76
C TRP A 362 -3.23 7.68 19.54
N TYR A 363 -2.07 8.04 20.08
CA TYR A 363 -1.32 7.23 21.03
C TYR A 363 -0.47 8.10 21.96
N ASN A 364 -0.20 7.58 23.15
CA ASN A 364 0.73 8.13 24.12
C ASN A 364 2.03 7.30 24.18
N ILE A 365 3.07 7.90 24.78
CA ILE A 365 4.28 7.16 25.13
C ILE A 365 4.24 6.87 26.63
N GLU A 366 4.10 5.60 27.00
CA GLU A 366 4.06 5.13 28.37
C GLU A 366 5.21 4.15 28.61
N LYS A 367 6.12 4.49 29.52
CA LYS A 367 7.31 3.66 29.84
C LYS A 367 8.09 3.25 28.57
N GLY A 368 8.23 4.17 27.61
CA GLY A 368 8.95 3.95 26.34
C GLY A 368 8.19 3.14 25.30
N LYS A 369 6.93 2.77 25.55
CA LYS A 369 6.06 2.07 24.58
C LYS A 369 4.95 2.99 24.08
N ARG A 370 4.53 2.80 22.84
CA ARG A 370 3.36 3.47 22.28
C ARG A 370 2.10 2.74 22.73
N VAL A 371 1.20 3.49 23.37
CA VAL A 371 -0.08 2.97 23.86
C VAL A 371 -1.19 3.74 23.15
N SER A 372 -2.05 3.02 22.42
CA SER A 372 -3.20 3.60 21.72
C SER A 372 -4.16 4.27 22.69
N THR A 373 -4.75 5.40 22.27
CA THR A 373 -5.86 6.04 22.98
C THR A 373 -7.22 5.46 22.61
N MET A 374 -7.27 4.57 21.61
CA MET A 374 -8.49 3.83 21.26
C MET A 374 -8.89 2.91 22.41
N THR A 375 -10.19 2.87 22.71
CA THR A 375 -10.77 1.96 23.71
C THR A 375 -10.47 0.50 23.32
N ASP A 376 -10.13 -0.32 24.31
CA ASP A 376 -10.05 -1.77 24.18
C ASP A 376 -11.47 -2.34 24.18
N PHE A 377 -11.83 -2.99 23.09
CA PHE A 377 -13.16 -3.62 22.90
C PHE A 377 -13.14 -5.14 23.14
N SER A 378 -12.18 -5.64 23.91
CA SER A 378 -12.10 -7.08 24.26
C SER A 378 -13.29 -7.61 25.06
N PHE A 379 -14.13 -6.71 25.60
CA PHE A 379 -15.38 -7.06 26.26
C PHE A 379 -16.52 -7.46 25.30
N LEU A 380 -16.39 -7.16 24.01
CA LEU A 380 -17.37 -7.59 23.00
C LEU A 380 -17.28 -9.08 22.75
N ASP A 381 -18.41 -9.71 22.53
CA ASP A 381 -18.44 -11.10 22.12
C ASP A 381 -17.87 -11.28 20.69
N LYS A 382 -17.40 -12.50 20.41
CA LYS A 382 -16.74 -12.81 19.14
C LYS A 382 -17.61 -12.55 17.92
N ALA A 383 -18.92 -12.79 17.98
CA ALA A 383 -19.81 -12.62 16.85
C ALA A 383 -19.97 -11.13 16.53
N THR A 384 -20.14 -10.28 17.54
CA THR A 384 -20.19 -8.82 17.40
C THR A 384 -18.90 -8.27 16.77
N VAL A 385 -17.72 -8.74 17.21
CA VAL A 385 -16.44 -8.33 16.62
C VAL A 385 -16.33 -8.75 15.15
N GLU A 386 -16.73 -9.98 14.80
CA GLU A 386 -16.72 -10.44 13.39
C GLU A 386 -17.72 -9.65 12.54
N ASP A 387 -18.87 -9.28 13.06
CA ASP A 387 -19.85 -8.43 12.37
C ASP A 387 -19.26 -7.03 12.11
N ILE A 388 -18.59 -6.40 13.08
CA ILE A 388 -17.90 -5.11 12.90
C ILE A 388 -16.80 -5.25 11.86
N VAL A 389 -15.98 -6.30 11.92
CA VAL A 389 -14.92 -6.57 10.90
C VAL A 389 -15.53 -6.69 9.51
N ALA A 390 -16.65 -7.42 9.37
CA ALA A 390 -17.36 -7.56 8.10
C ALA A 390 -17.85 -6.20 7.58
N TYR A 391 -18.37 -5.34 8.44
CA TYR A 391 -18.75 -3.98 8.06
C TYR A 391 -17.54 -3.16 7.61
N LEU A 392 -16.45 -3.14 8.37
CA LEU A 392 -15.25 -2.40 8.02
C LEU A 392 -14.67 -2.89 6.67
N LYS A 393 -14.79 -4.17 6.35
CA LYS A 393 -14.39 -4.73 5.04
C LYS A 393 -15.25 -4.23 3.87
N THR A 394 -16.45 -3.68 4.13
CA THR A 394 -17.25 -3.02 3.08
C THR A 394 -16.81 -1.58 2.81
N LEU A 395 -16.09 -0.94 3.74
CA LEU A 395 -15.61 0.43 3.62
C LEU A 395 -14.43 0.50 2.65
N LYS A 396 -14.72 0.64 1.38
CA LYS A 396 -13.71 0.69 0.32
C LYS A 396 -14.19 1.50 -0.88
N ALA A 397 -13.24 2.15 -1.58
CA ALA A 397 -13.52 2.89 -2.79
C ALA A 397 -14.09 2.00 -3.88
N GLU A 398 -14.89 2.60 -4.76
CA GLU A 398 -15.34 1.97 -5.99
C GLU A 398 -14.13 1.63 -6.87
N VAL A 399 -14.25 0.53 -7.61
CA VAL A 399 -13.24 0.11 -8.60
C VAL A 399 -13.55 0.79 -9.94
N GLU A 400 -12.50 1.31 -10.62
CA GLU A 400 -12.60 1.84 -11.99
C GLU A 400 -13.13 0.81 -12.98
#